data_3a7cd5f95409db2e4a99c874983d0220
#
_entry.id   3a7cd5f95409db2e4a99c874983d0220
#
_cell.length_a   1.000
_cell.length_b   1.000
_cell.length_c   1.000
_cell.angle_alpha   90.00
_cell.angle_beta   90.00
_cell.angle_gamma   90.00
#
_symmetry.space_group_name_H-M   'P 1'
#
loop_
_entity.id
_entity.type
_entity.pdbx_description
1 polymer ?
#
loop_
_entity_poly.entity_id
_entity_poly.type
_entity_poly.pdbx_seq_one_letter_code
_entity_poly.pdbx_strand_id
1 'polypeptide(L)'
;MILADGFSSGKSDPDALWNGLENGEYPFISKLREAGFDLVLLGFEERSASIIDNADVAIECIEKVIADREGSAKLTVGGFSMGGLVTRYALAKMHHDGGDHQTATFLSYDTPHSGAWLPISVQAFAHFVKDNWGTLPGFGELLSSFSRMINSAAAKQLLRWHIESVSAQAQQHRARTDFLKELKRVGSWPPGVRRLGVANGTGTGAGNNIPARVTAMRTTGTELTGTRLDTQDTGEQIVAILKKTGSPEIPITTNGLPDIDGAPGGLFPEAPNLPGRPANFGTAAMLAGLLEGEPAELTYNATTFVPSVSAVAAAEVDDRDALYSKIDPADSELDHFMCASENQGHTVMTEELGRWIVDKLQTP
;
A
#
# COMPACT_ATOMS: atom_id res chain seq x y z
N MET A 1 -9.45 -1.08 21.52
CA MET A 1 -8.50 -0.86 20.42
C MET A 1 -9.26 -0.72 19.13
N ILE A 2 -8.90 0.25 18.26
CA ILE A 2 -9.52 0.48 16.95
C ILE A 2 -8.46 0.21 15.88
N LEU A 3 -8.77 -0.66 14.91
CA LEU A 3 -7.89 -1.02 13.79
C LEU A 3 -8.63 -0.78 12.46
N ALA A 4 -8.13 0.15 11.67
CA ALA A 4 -8.71 0.52 10.38
C ALA A 4 -8.20 -0.37 9.24
N ASP A 5 -9.11 -0.76 8.34
CA ASP A 5 -8.84 -1.49 7.10
C ASP A 5 -7.97 -0.66 6.13
N GLY A 6 -7.36 -1.34 5.16
CA GLY A 6 -6.48 -0.76 4.16
C GLY A 6 -7.19 -0.39 2.85
N PHE A 7 -6.38 0.01 1.86
CA PHE A 7 -6.80 0.32 0.51
C PHE A 7 -7.28 -0.91 -0.26
N SER A 8 -8.41 -0.79 -0.93
CA SER A 8 -8.89 -1.71 -1.96
C SER A 8 -10.06 -1.05 -2.71
N SER A 9 -10.73 -1.75 -3.60
CA SER A 9 -11.97 -1.29 -4.22
C SER A 9 -13.19 -1.71 -3.39
N GLY A 10 -14.20 -0.85 -3.35
CA GLY A 10 -15.49 -1.10 -2.72
C GLY A 10 -15.44 -1.18 -1.20
N LYS A 11 -16.51 -1.73 -0.64
CA LYS A 11 -16.74 -1.81 0.79
C LYS A 11 -15.78 -2.76 1.49
N SER A 12 -15.39 -2.43 2.71
CA SER A 12 -14.68 -3.36 3.61
C SER A 12 -15.52 -4.60 3.88
N ASP A 13 -14.86 -5.74 3.91
CA ASP A 13 -15.42 -7.01 4.35
C ASP A 13 -14.88 -7.32 5.76
N PRO A 14 -15.69 -7.12 6.83
CA PRO A 14 -15.26 -7.35 8.20
C PRO A 14 -14.86 -8.81 8.47
N ASP A 15 -15.52 -9.76 7.81
CA ASP A 15 -15.21 -11.18 7.99
C ASP A 15 -13.87 -11.54 7.33
N ALA A 16 -13.59 -10.98 6.13
CA ALA A 16 -12.30 -11.14 5.47
C ALA A 16 -11.18 -10.50 6.29
N LEU A 17 -11.39 -9.29 6.83
CA LEU A 17 -10.42 -8.62 7.70
C LEU A 17 -10.16 -9.41 8.98
N TRP A 18 -11.22 -9.88 9.66
CA TRP A 18 -11.10 -10.75 10.81
C TRP A 18 -10.32 -12.04 10.50
N ASN A 19 -10.70 -12.73 9.44
CA ASN A 19 -10.05 -13.98 9.03
C ASN A 19 -8.58 -13.81 8.68
N GLY A 20 -8.22 -12.70 8.02
CA GLY A 20 -6.82 -12.37 7.71
C GLY A 20 -5.96 -12.14 8.96
N LEU A 21 -6.55 -11.60 10.02
CA LEU A 21 -5.87 -11.32 11.28
C LEU A 21 -5.88 -12.50 12.26
N GLU A 22 -6.87 -13.39 12.18
CA GLU A 22 -7.01 -14.51 13.11
C GLU A 22 -6.45 -15.83 12.57
N ASN A 23 -6.64 -16.11 11.29
CA ASN A 23 -6.35 -17.44 10.73
C ASN A 23 -5.01 -17.49 9.96
N GLY A 24 -4.14 -16.51 10.14
CA GLY A 24 -2.78 -16.47 9.59
C GLY A 24 -1.76 -17.24 10.45
N GLU A 25 -0.49 -16.89 10.31
CA GLU A 25 0.58 -17.48 11.12
C GLU A 25 0.47 -17.16 12.62
N TYR A 26 -0.16 -16.03 12.95
CA TYR A 26 -0.36 -15.58 14.31
C TYR A 26 -1.83 -15.17 14.53
N PRO A 27 -2.52 -15.79 15.51
CA PRO A 27 -3.94 -15.49 15.78
C PRO A 27 -4.05 -14.15 16.53
N PHE A 28 -3.82 -13.05 15.78
CA PHE A 28 -3.62 -11.70 16.35
C PHE A 28 -4.82 -11.20 17.13
N ILE A 29 -6.04 -11.43 16.64
CA ILE A 29 -7.28 -11.05 17.33
C ILE A 29 -7.40 -11.75 18.68
N SER A 30 -7.22 -13.09 18.71
CA SER A 30 -7.25 -13.87 19.94
C SER A 30 -6.18 -13.41 20.92
N LYS A 31 -4.96 -13.16 20.45
CA LYS A 31 -3.85 -12.68 21.30
C LYS A 31 -4.09 -11.30 21.89
N LEU A 32 -4.66 -10.37 21.13
CA LEU A 32 -5.06 -9.06 21.66
C LEU A 32 -6.16 -9.19 22.72
N ARG A 33 -7.15 -10.07 22.52
CA ARG A 33 -8.22 -10.32 23.51
C ARG A 33 -7.68 -10.99 24.78
N GLU A 34 -6.76 -11.95 24.64
CA GLU A 34 -6.03 -12.53 25.79
C GLU A 34 -5.24 -11.47 26.57
N ALA A 35 -4.71 -10.47 25.87
CA ALA A 35 -4.02 -9.31 26.48
C ALA A 35 -4.96 -8.26 27.10
N GLY A 36 -6.29 -8.48 27.03
CA GLY A 36 -7.30 -7.63 27.67
C GLY A 36 -7.81 -6.48 26.80
N PHE A 37 -7.62 -6.53 25.48
CA PHE A 37 -8.14 -5.52 24.57
C PHE A 37 -9.53 -5.89 24.02
N ASP A 38 -10.47 -4.96 24.14
CA ASP A 38 -11.67 -4.94 23.29
C ASP A 38 -11.30 -4.37 21.92
N LEU A 39 -11.83 -4.98 20.85
CA LEU A 39 -11.43 -4.68 19.48
C LEU A 39 -12.59 -4.12 18.67
N VAL A 40 -12.29 -3.09 17.90
CA VAL A 40 -13.16 -2.53 16.85
C VAL A 40 -12.39 -2.60 15.55
N LEU A 41 -12.88 -3.39 14.59
CA LEU A 41 -12.39 -3.41 13.22
C LEU A 41 -13.16 -2.33 12.44
N LEU A 42 -12.46 -1.29 12.02
CA LEU A 42 -13.03 -0.16 11.30
C LEU A 42 -12.94 -0.42 9.79
N GLY A 43 -14.09 -0.61 9.17
CA GLY A 43 -14.23 -0.71 7.72
C GLY A 43 -14.74 0.59 7.10
N PHE A 44 -14.62 0.69 5.78
CA PHE A 44 -15.06 1.82 4.97
C PHE A 44 -16.08 1.35 3.93
N GLU A 45 -17.03 2.20 3.57
CA GLU A 45 -18.00 1.93 2.51
C GLU A 45 -17.32 1.92 1.12
N GLU A 46 -16.30 2.76 0.93
CA GLU A 46 -15.45 2.78 -0.27
C GLU A 46 -13.99 2.96 0.13
N ARG A 47 -13.22 1.87 0.09
CA ARG A 47 -11.80 1.85 0.46
C ARG A 47 -10.88 2.59 -0.50
N SER A 48 -11.38 2.92 -1.70
CA SER A 48 -10.66 3.74 -2.68
C SER A 48 -11.02 5.23 -2.62
N ALA A 49 -11.93 5.64 -1.71
CA ALA A 49 -12.20 7.04 -1.40
C ALA A 49 -10.95 7.74 -0.83
N SER A 50 -10.96 9.06 -0.77
CA SER A 50 -9.78 9.80 -0.28
C SER A 50 -9.46 9.43 1.17
N ILE A 51 -8.17 9.54 1.54
CA ILE A 51 -7.72 9.32 2.93
C ILE A 51 -8.44 10.26 3.88
N ILE A 52 -8.72 11.50 3.45
CA ILE A 52 -9.42 12.52 4.26
C ILE A 52 -10.88 12.11 4.50
N ASP A 53 -11.61 11.67 3.46
CA ASP A 53 -13.00 11.24 3.59
C ASP A 53 -13.11 10.00 4.51
N ASN A 54 -12.20 9.04 4.36
CA ASN A 54 -12.13 7.89 5.24
C ASN A 54 -11.70 8.26 6.68
N ALA A 55 -10.93 9.33 6.85
CA ALA A 55 -10.57 9.81 8.18
C ALA A 55 -11.74 10.45 8.93
N ASP A 56 -12.69 11.07 8.24
CA ASP A 56 -13.92 11.56 8.89
C ASP A 56 -14.72 10.38 9.48
N VAL A 57 -14.78 9.23 8.77
CA VAL A 57 -15.38 7.99 9.30
C VAL A 57 -14.60 7.47 10.52
N ALA A 58 -13.26 7.57 10.49
CA ALA A 58 -12.43 7.16 11.62
C ALA A 58 -12.66 8.07 12.84
N ILE A 59 -12.84 9.37 12.66
CA ILE A 59 -13.18 10.33 13.73
C ILE A 59 -14.52 9.94 14.37
N GLU A 60 -15.57 9.72 13.58
CA GLU A 60 -16.89 9.29 14.08
C GLU A 60 -16.78 7.97 14.86
N CYS A 61 -15.99 7.02 14.38
CA CYS A 61 -15.76 5.76 15.07
C CYS A 61 -15.06 5.98 16.42
N ILE A 62 -14.02 6.82 16.49
CA ILE A 62 -13.31 7.14 17.73
C ILE A 62 -14.25 7.80 18.74
N GLU A 63 -15.04 8.79 18.31
CA GLU A 63 -16.01 9.49 19.17
C GLU A 63 -17.07 8.53 19.70
N LYS A 64 -17.59 7.63 18.84
CA LYS A 64 -18.54 6.61 19.25
C LYS A 64 -17.95 5.64 20.28
N VAL A 65 -16.74 5.17 20.07
CA VAL A 65 -16.06 4.28 21.02
C VAL A 65 -15.81 4.98 22.35
N ILE A 66 -15.46 6.26 22.35
CA ILE A 66 -15.31 7.06 23.57
C ILE A 66 -16.64 7.17 24.32
N ALA A 67 -17.74 7.36 23.61
CA ALA A 67 -19.07 7.50 24.22
C ALA A 67 -19.62 6.17 24.76
N ASP A 68 -19.38 5.06 24.07
CA ASP A 68 -20.00 3.76 24.38
C ASP A 68 -19.17 2.87 25.32
N ARG A 69 -17.85 3.11 25.44
CA ARG A 69 -16.97 2.27 26.28
C ARG A 69 -17.30 2.40 27.76
N GLU A 70 -17.11 1.32 28.51
CA GLU A 70 -17.14 1.34 29.95
C GLU A 70 -15.76 1.78 30.52
N GLY A 71 -15.77 2.68 31.51
CA GLY A 71 -14.56 3.19 32.13
C GLY A 71 -13.84 4.28 31.33
N SER A 72 -12.57 4.54 31.71
CA SER A 72 -11.78 5.67 31.19
C SER A 72 -10.42 5.26 30.61
N ALA A 73 -10.22 3.97 30.31
CA ALA A 73 -8.97 3.49 29.72
C ALA A 73 -8.70 4.21 28.38
N LYS A 74 -7.47 4.67 28.19
CA LYS A 74 -7.07 5.32 26.93
C LYS A 74 -7.14 4.34 25.76
N LEU A 75 -7.42 4.85 24.56
CA LEU A 75 -7.52 4.05 23.36
C LEU A 75 -6.13 3.71 22.78
N THR A 76 -6.08 2.59 22.06
CA THR A 76 -5.10 2.32 21.01
C THR A 76 -5.83 2.45 19.68
N VAL A 77 -5.32 3.30 18.81
CA VAL A 77 -5.93 3.55 17.48
C VAL A 77 -4.86 3.38 16.41
N GLY A 78 -5.19 2.68 15.35
CA GLY A 78 -4.25 2.46 14.26
C GLY A 78 -4.89 1.79 13.07
N GLY A 79 -4.06 1.22 12.19
CA GLY A 79 -4.58 0.54 11.01
C GLY A 79 -3.51 -0.10 10.15
N PHE A 80 -4.00 -0.83 9.16
CA PHE A 80 -3.20 -1.55 8.19
C PHE A 80 -3.06 -0.71 6.92
N SER A 81 -1.84 -0.64 6.35
CA SER A 81 -1.63 0.06 5.09
C SER A 81 -2.17 1.50 5.11
N MET A 82 -3.07 1.83 4.19
CA MET A 82 -3.78 3.11 4.15
C MET A 82 -4.50 3.43 5.48
N GLY A 83 -5.03 2.43 6.17
CA GLY A 83 -5.73 2.63 7.45
C GLY A 83 -4.87 3.29 8.52
N GLY A 84 -3.55 3.06 8.49
CA GLY A 84 -2.60 3.78 9.34
C GLY A 84 -2.51 5.27 8.99
N LEU A 85 -2.53 5.66 7.72
CA LEU A 85 -2.57 7.08 7.31
C LEU A 85 -3.92 7.73 7.65
N VAL A 86 -5.02 7.00 7.45
CA VAL A 86 -6.37 7.45 7.81
C VAL A 86 -6.46 7.78 9.29
N THR A 87 -6.04 6.85 10.16
CA THR A 87 -6.09 7.04 11.62
C THR A 87 -5.06 8.05 12.11
N ARG A 88 -3.87 8.11 11.49
CA ARG A 88 -2.87 9.17 11.79
C ARG A 88 -3.44 10.55 11.55
N TYR A 89 -4.06 10.76 10.37
CA TYR A 89 -4.68 12.04 10.02
C TYR A 89 -5.88 12.33 10.92
N ALA A 90 -6.75 11.35 11.18
CA ALA A 90 -7.91 11.50 12.05
C ALA A 90 -7.52 12.00 13.46
N LEU A 91 -6.54 11.35 14.10
CA LEU A 91 -6.07 11.73 15.43
C LEU A 91 -5.42 13.12 15.43
N ALA A 92 -4.58 13.42 14.43
CA ALA A 92 -3.95 14.74 14.31
C ALA A 92 -4.99 15.85 14.09
N LYS A 93 -6.01 15.59 13.25
CA LYS A 93 -7.12 16.52 12.99
C LYS A 93 -7.96 16.74 14.24
N MET A 94 -8.39 15.69 14.95
CA MET A 94 -9.14 15.82 16.21
C MET A 94 -8.40 16.70 17.21
N HIS A 95 -7.11 16.48 17.40
CA HIS A 95 -6.29 17.31 18.29
C HIS A 95 -6.21 18.76 17.80
N HIS A 96 -5.95 18.97 16.50
CA HIS A 96 -5.86 20.30 15.88
C HIS A 96 -7.14 21.11 16.07
N ASP A 97 -8.29 20.45 15.94
CA ASP A 97 -9.61 21.06 16.08
C ASP A 97 -10.06 21.23 17.56
N GLY A 98 -9.19 20.89 18.54
CA GLY A 98 -9.42 21.04 19.96
C GLY A 98 -10.20 19.90 20.62
N GLY A 99 -10.38 18.77 19.91
CA GLY A 99 -11.01 17.55 20.43
C GLY A 99 -10.05 16.69 21.25
N ASP A 100 -10.60 15.90 22.18
CA ASP A 100 -9.84 14.91 22.96
C ASP A 100 -10.12 13.49 22.42
N HIS A 101 -9.23 12.98 21.58
CA HIS A 101 -9.33 11.62 21.02
C HIS A 101 -9.01 10.51 22.03
N GLN A 102 -8.56 10.83 23.23
CA GLN A 102 -8.29 9.92 24.35
C GLN A 102 -7.41 8.70 23.98
N THR A 103 -6.52 8.86 23.01
CA THR A 103 -5.63 7.81 22.50
C THR A 103 -4.27 7.90 23.21
N ALA A 104 -3.79 6.79 23.77
CA ALA A 104 -2.45 6.67 24.34
C ALA A 104 -1.44 6.11 23.32
N THR A 105 -1.87 5.23 22.44
CA THR A 105 -0.99 4.55 21.48
C THR A 105 -1.59 4.59 20.06
N PHE A 106 -0.76 4.98 19.10
CA PHE A 106 -1.01 4.82 17.68
C PHE A 106 -0.27 3.58 17.17
N LEU A 107 -0.94 2.73 16.38
CA LEU A 107 -0.34 1.55 15.76
C LEU A 107 -0.38 1.66 14.24
N SER A 108 0.79 1.62 13.62
CA SER A 108 1.00 1.63 12.18
C SER A 108 1.44 0.24 11.71
N TYR A 109 0.63 -0.42 10.87
CA TYR A 109 0.98 -1.72 10.31
C TYR A 109 1.26 -1.59 8.81
N ASP A 110 2.53 -1.65 8.44
CA ASP A 110 3.05 -1.54 7.07
C ASP A 110 2.43 -0.37 6.27
N THR A 111 2.35 0.79 6.96
CA THR A 111 1.68 2.00 6.47
C THR A 111 2.61 2.82 5.57
N PRO A 112 2.20 3.23 4.36
CA PRO A 112 3.05 3.99 3.45
C PRO A 112 3.17 5.46 3.83
N HIS A 113 3.85 5.78 4.94
CA HIS A 113 3.99 7.14 5.47
C HIS A 113 4.63 8.11 4.48
N SER A 114 5.68 7.66 3.77
CA SER A 114 6.36 8.42 2.71
C SER A 114 5.88 8.03 1.30
N GLY A 115 4.93 7.12 1.19
CA GLY A 115 4.30 6.69 -0.05
C GLY A 115 4.49 5.21 -0.34
N ALA A 116 3.57 4.70 -1.18
CA ALA A 116 3.61 3.37 -1.75
C ALA A 116 4.18 3.42 -3.18
N TRP A 117 4.56 2.26 -3.69
CA TRP A 117 5.05 2.05 -5.03
C TRP A 117 4.17 1.08 -5.82
N LEU A 118 3.87 1.43 -7.06
CA LEU A 118 3.37 0.53 -8.08
C LEU A 118 4.17 0.80 -9.35
N PRO A 119 4.83 -0.21 -9.97
CA PRO A 119 5.69 0.01 -11.13
C PRO A 119 5.01 0.85 -12.21
N ILE A 120 5.70 1.85 -12.72
CA ILE A 120 5.16 2.73 -13.78
C ILE A 120 4.79 1.94 -15.03
N SER A 121 5.55 0.89 -15.34
CA SER A 121 5.25 -0.04 -16.42
C SER A 121 3.89 -0.72 -16.25
N VAL A 122 3.54 -1.14 -15.02
CA VAL A 122 2.26 -1.77 -14.67
C VAL A 122 1.12 -0.76 -14.72
N GLN A 123 1.32 0.46 -14.20
CA GLN A 123 0.32 1.54 -14.29
C GLN A 123 0.00 1.87 -15.75
N ALA A 124 1.03 2.04 -16.59
CA ALA A 124 0.88 2.32 -18.00
C ALA A 124 0.14 1.21 -18.75
N PHE A 125 0.49 -0.05 -18.45
CA PHE A 125 -0.16 -1.21 -19.04
C PHE A 125 -1.65 -1.28 -18.68
N ALA A 126 -2.01 -1.02 -17.42
CA ALA A 126 -3.40 -0.99 -16.98
C ALA A 126 -4.23 0.06 -17.75
N HIS A 127 -3.67 1.27 -17.97
CA HIS A 127 -4.33 2.31 -18.76
C HIS A 127 -4.42 1.92 -20.24
N PHE A 128 -3.35 1.34 -20.79
CA PHE A 128 -3.32 0.87 -22.18
C PHE A 128 -4.39 -0.19 -22.45
N VAL A 129 -4.54 -1.17 -21.55
CA VAL A 129 -5.56 -2.21 -21.65
C VAL A 129 -6.97 -1.61 -21.59
N LYS A 130 -7.22 -0.72 -20.63
CA LYS A 130 -8.50 -0.01 -20.50
C LYS A 130 -8.82 0.78 -21.79
N ASP A 131 -7.87 1.54 -22.30
CA ASP A 131 -8.10 2.45 -23.42
C ASP A 131 -8.38 1.69 -24.74
N ASN A 132 -7.83 0.48 -24.89
CA ASN A 132 -8.00 -0.31 -26.11
C ASN A 132 -9.12 -1.35 -26.01
N TRP A 133 -9.42 -1.89 -24.82
CA TRP A 133 -10.36 -3.00 -24.65
C TRP A 133 -11.37 -2.80 -23.51
N GLY A 134 -11.35 -1.67 -22.81
CA GLY A 134 -12.24 -1.40 -21.69
C GLY A 134 -13.74 -1.37 -22.02
N THR A 135 -14.11 -1.33 -23.30
CA THR A 135 -15.49 -1.37 -23.76
C THR A 135 -15.92 -2.74 -24.31
N LEU A 136 -15.05 -3.77 -24.24
CA LEU A 136 -15.37 -5.11 -24.71
C LEU A 136 -16.57 -5.69 -23.94
N PRO A 137 -17.62 -6.18 -24.64
CA PRO A 137 -18.75 -6.83 -23.99
C PRO A 137 -18.32 -8.01 -23.12
N GLY A 138 -18.77 -8.05 -21.88
CA GLY A 138 -18.48 -9.14 -20.92
C GLY A 138 -17.12 -9.04 -20.20
N PHE A 139 -16.13 -8.35 -20.74
CA PHE A 139 -14.78 -8.25 -20.17
C PHE A 139 -14.32 -6.82 -19.86
N GLY A 140 -14.93 -5.81 -20.50
CA GLY A 140 -14.47 -4.42 -20.39
C GLY A 140 -14.41 -3.90 -18.95
N GLU A 141 -15.34 -4.31 -18.08
CA GLU A 141 -15.33 -3.95 -16.67
C GLU A 141 -14.10 -4.49 -15.95
N LEU A 142 -13.77 -5.77 -16.12
CA LEU A 142 -12.56 -6.38 -15.54
C LEU A 142 -11.29 -5.71 -16.08
N LEU A 143 -11.20 -5.52 -17.41
CA LEU A 143 -10.06 -4.90 -18.08
C LEU A 143 -9.84 -3.44 -17.65
N SER A 144 -10.91 -2.75 -17.24
CA SER A 144 -10.85 -1.37 -16.77
C SER A 144 -10.63 -1.23 -15.27
N SER A 145 -10.92 -2.27 -14.49
CA SER A 145 -10.95 -2.20 -13.01
C SER A 145 -9.62 -1.77 -12.43
N PHE A 146 -8.51 -2.33 -12.92
CA PHE A 146 -7.18 -2.02 -12.41
C PHE A 146 -6.76 -0.57 -12.72
N SER A 147 -7.04 -0.08 -13.92
CA SER A 147 -6.83 1.32 -14.29
C SER A 147 -7.67 2.29 -13.43
N ARG A 148 -8.93 1.94 -13.13
CA ARG A 148 -9.78 2.75 -12.24
C ARG A 148 -9.25 2.77 -10.82
N MET A 149 -8.78 1.63 -10.31
CA MET A 149 -8.21 1.53 -8.98
C MET A 149 -6.95 2.39 -8.86
N ILE A 150 -6.05 2.36 -9.85
CA ILE A 150 -4.87 3.22 -9.94
C ILE A 150 -5.26 4.70 -9.95
N ASN A 151 -6.34 5.07 -10.64
CA ASN A 151 -6.82 6.45 -10.74
C ASN A 151 -7.83 6.85 -9.64
N SER A 152 -8.02 6.02 -8.61
CA SER A 152 -8.87 6.36 -7.46
C SER A 152 -8.30 7.50 -6.62
N ALA A 153 -9.15 8.12 -5.81
CA ALA A 153 -8.73 9.22 -4.94
C ALA A 153 -7.65 8.78 -3.95
N ALA A 154 -7.82 7.62 -3.31
CA ALA A 154 -6.84 7.07 -2.38
C ALA A 154 -5.52 6.71 -3.07
N ALA A 155 -5.53 6.02 -4.22
CA ALA A 155 -4.31 5.65 -4.92
C ALA A 155 -3.47 6.86 -5.32
N LYS A 156 -4.11 7.95 -5.78
CA LYS A 156 -3.46 9.23 -6.09
C LYS A 156 -2.83 9.90 -4.86
N GLN A 157 -3.31 9.62 -3.67
CA GLN A 157 -2.74 10.12 -2.41
C GLN A 157 -1.65 9.18 -1.87
N LEU A 158 -1.76 7.87 -2.11
CA LEU A 158 -0.84 6.85 -1.60
C LEU A 158 0.43 6.70 -2.44
N LEU A 159 0.29 6.65 -3.78
CA LEU A 159 1.41 6.39 -4.66
C LEU A 159 2.38 7.58 -4.70
N ARG A 160 3.68 7.30 -4.50
CA ARG A 160 4.72 8.34 -4.59
C ARG A 160 4.87 8.84 -6.01
N TRP A 161 4.82 7.94 -7.00
CA TRP A 161 4.78 8.28 -8.42
C TRP A 161 3.56 7.67 -9.08
N HIS A 162 2.91 8.47 -9.90
CA HIS A 162 1.66 8.14 -10.55
C HIS A 162 1.67 8.62 -11.99
N ILE A 163 1.03 7.87 -12.89
CA ILE A 163 0.66 8.34 -14.22
C ILE A 163 -0.85 8.24 -14.37
N GLU A 164 -1.47 9.24 -14.99
CA GLU A 164 -2.94 9.27 -15.17
C GLU A 164 -3.39 8.58 -16.46
N SER A 165 -2.47 8.42 -17.42
CA SER A 165 -2.72 7.84 -18.75
C SER A 165 -1.41 7.38 -19.36
N VAL A 166 -1.51 6.61 -20.45
CA VAL A 166 -0.36 6.12 -21.23
C VAL A 166 0.56 7.23 -21.74
N SER A 167 0.02 8.43 -21.99
CA SER A 167 0.77 9.58 -22.50
C SER A 167 1.30 10.50 -21.41
N ALA A 168 0.95 10.26 -20.14
CA ALA A 168 1.41 11.06 -19.02
C ALA A 168 2.82 10.65 -18.58
N GLN A 169 3.53 11.58 -17.95
CA GLN A 169 4.80 11.28 -17.30
C GLN A 169 4.59 10.91 -15.83
N ALA A 170 5.46 10.03 -15.33
CA ALA A 170 5.44 9.65 -13.92
C ALA A 170 5.83 10.85 -13.04
N GLN A 171 4.96 11.19 -12.09
CA GLN A 171 5.16 12.31 -11.16
C GLN A 171 4.37 12.10 -9.87
N GLN A 172 4.71 12.87 -8.84
CA GLN A 172 3.83 12.95 -7.67
C GLN A 172 2.51 13.61 -8.09
N HIS A 173 1.40 12.91 -7.86
CA HIS A 173 0.08 13.47 -8.18
C HIS A 173 -0.27 14.64 -7.25
N ARG A 174 -0.99 15.63 -7.77
CA ARG A 174 -1.43 16.81 -7.00
C ARG A 174 -2.22 16.42 -5.74
N ALA A 175 -3.09 15.39 -5.81
CA ALA A 175 -3.86 14.94 -4.66
C ALA A 175 -2.96 14.48 -3.50
N ARG A 176 -1.80 13.85 -3.78
CA ARG A 176 -0.82 13.52 -2.75
C ARG A 176 -0.19 14.78 -2.16
N THR A 177 0.20 15.73 -3.01
CA THR A 177 0.76 17.01 -2.55
C THR A 177 -0.22 17.75 -1.63
N ASP A 178 -1.49 17.79 -2.01
CA ASP A 178 -2.53 18.47 -1.23
C ASP A 178 -2.82 17.72 0.09
N PHE A 179 -2.86 16.37 0.07
CA PHE A 179 -2.98 15.56 1.28
C PHE A 179 -1.79 15.78 2.26
N LEU A 180 -0.55 15.79 1.76
CA LEU A 180 0.63 16.03 2.61
C LEU A 180 0.64 17.44 3.23
N LYS A 181 0.19 18.45 2.48
CA LYS A 181 0.01 19.82 3.00
C LYS A 181 -1.03 19.85 4.11
N GLU A 182 -2.15 19.16 3.90
CA GLU A 182 -3.23 19.08 4.88
C GLU A 182 -2.80 18.31 6.14
N LEU A 183 -2.11 17.17 5.98
CA LEU A 183 -1.53 16.43 7.10
C LEU A 183 -0.55 17.31 7.91
N LYS A 184 0.29 18.10 7.22
CA LYS A 184 1.19 19.06 7.89
C LYS A 184 0.41 20.16 8.60
N ARG A 185 -0.67 20.67 8.02
CA ARG A 185 -1.53 21.70 8.62
C ARG A 185 -2.10 21.27 9.96
N VAL A 186 -2.51 20.00 10.08
CA VAL A 186 -3.05 19.44 11.34
C VAL A 186 -1.97 18.93 12.31
N GLY A 187 -0.68 19.13 12.00
CA GLY A 187 0.44 18.82 12.91
C GLY A 187 1.22 17.56 12.57
N SER A 188 0.96 16.91 11.45
CA SER A 188 1.60 15.68 10.93
C SER A 188 1.38 14.43 11.79
N TRP A 189 1.54 14.52 13.11
CA TRP A 189 1.32 13.45 14.08
C TRP A 189 0.49 13.95 15.26
N PRO A 190 -0.35 13.09 15.86
CA PRO A 190 -1.04 13.45 17.11
C PRO A 190 -0.03 13.61 18.24
N PRO A 191 0.00 14.74 18.96
CA PRO A 191 0.93 14.95 20.05
C PRO A 191 0.56 14.12 21.30
N GLY A 192 1.58 13.70 22.06
CA GLY A 192 1.37 12.96 23.30
C GLY A 192 0.87 11.52 23.14
N VAL A 193 0.93 10.98 21.93
CA VAL A 193 0.54 9.61 21.58
C VAL A 193 1.80 8.80 21.30
N ARG A 194 1.97 7.65 21.97
CA ARG A 194 3.06 6.72 21.67
C ARG A 194 2.86 6.08 20.30
N ARG A 195 3.85 6.19 19.41
CA ARG A 195 3.77 5.74 18.01
C ARG A 195 4.51 4.43 17.85
N LEU A 196 3.76 3.37 17.60
CA LEU A 196 4.27 2.04 17.29
C LEU A 196 4.10 1.75 15.81
N GLY A 197 5.05 1.05 15.20
CA GLY A 197 4.89 0.61 13.82
C GLY A 197 5.64 -0.65 13.48
N VAL A 198 5.17 -1.32 12.43
CA VAL A 198 5.85 -2.48 11.87
C VAL A 198 5.92 -2.36 10.34
N ALA A 199 6.96 -2.97 9.77
CA ALA A 199 7.14 -3.14 8.33
C ALA A 199 7.17 -4.62 7.97
N ASN A 200 6.49 -5.02 6.90
CA ASN A 200 6.60 -6.37 6.33
C ASN A 200 7.88 -6.57 5.51
N GLY A 201 8.69 -5.55 5.37
CA GLY A 201 10.02 -5.64 4.77
C GLY A 201 11.15 -5.61 5.80
N THR A 202 12.36 -6.00 5.36
CA THR A 202 13.55 -5.97 6.22
C THR A 202 13.99 -4.55 6.52
N GLY A 203 14.56 -4.34 7.72
CA GLY A 203 15.23 -3.09 8.09
C GLY A 203 16.74 -3.08 7.87
N THR A 204 17.29 -4.11 7.21
CA THR A 204 18.75 -4.31 7.04
C THR A 204 19.29 -3.69 5.76
N GLY A 205 18.43 -3.19 4.87
CA GLY A 205 18.78 -2.78 3.52
C GLY A 205 18.77 -3.93 2.50
N ALA A 206 18.51 -5.18 2.93
CA ALA A 206 18.43 -6.33 2.04
C ALA A 206 17.13 -6.31 1.24
N GLY A 207 17.23 -6.15 -0.07
CA GLY A 207 16.10 -6.12 -1.00
C GLY A 207 15.44 -7.48 -1.21
N ASN A 208 14.47 -7.53 -2.12
CA ASN A 208 13.66 -8.71 -2.43
C ASN A 208 14.22 -9.55 -3.61
N ASN A 209 15.49 -9.34 -4.01
CA ASN A 209 16.18 -10.04 -5.11
C ASN A 209 15.59 -9.80 -6.51
N ILE A 210 14.83 -8.75 -6.72
CA ILE A 210 14.38 -8.32 -8.05
C ILE A 210 15.39 -7.34 -8.62
N PRO A 211 16.10 -7.69 -9.72
CA PRO A 211 17.06 -6.80 -10.34
C PRO A 211 16.36 -5.60 -11.02
N ALA A 212 17.04 -4.48 -11.05
CA ALA A 212 16.63 -3.33 -11.87
C ALA A 212 16.85 -3.62 -13.37
N ARG A 213 16.08 -2.95 -14.22
CA ARG A 213 16.19 -2.96 -15.70
C ARG A 213 16.11 -4.37 -16.31
N VAL A 214 15.24 -5.21 -15.79
CA VAL A 214 14.98 -6.55 -16.36
C VAL A 214 13.52 -6.66 -16.78
N THR A 215 13.25 -7.47 -17.79
CA THR A 215 11.86 -7.74 -18.21
C THR A 215 11.18 -8.63 -17.18
N ALA A 216 10.17 -8.08 -16.52
CA ALA A 216 9.36 -8.78 -15.53
C ALA A 216 8.19 -9.54 -16.19
N MET A 217 7.60 -8.97 -17.26
CA MET A 217 6.53 -9.58 -18.02
C MET A 217 6.65 -9.23 -19.50
N ARG A 218 6.34 -10.19 -20.38
CA ARG A 218 6.13 -9.92 -21.81
C ARG A 218 5.08 -10.84 -22.42
N THR A 219 4.49 -10.36 -23.50
CA THR A 219 3.50 -11.12 -24.29
C THR A 219 4.17 -11.82 -25.44
N THR A 220 3.65 -13.01 -25.78
CA THR A 220 4.08 -13.85 -26.90
C THR A 220 2.98 -14.07 -27.94
N GLY A 221 1.74 -13.69 -27.61
CA GLY A 221 0.57 -13.87 -28.45
C GLY A 221 0.45 -12.84 -29.58
N THR A 222 -0.74 -12.77 -30.17
CA THR A 222 -0.96 -11.99 -31.39
C THR A 222 -1.55 -10.61 -31.16
N GLU A 223 -2.36 -10.40 -30.12
CA GLU A 223 -3.04 -9.12 -29.87
C GLU A 223 -2.10 -8.05 -29.30
N LEU A 224 -1.19 -8.46 -28.43
CA LEU A 224 -0.24 -7.62 -27.71
C LEU A 224 1.23 -7.91 -28.10
N THR A 225 1.46 -8.45 -29.29
CA THR A 225 2.80 -8.92 -29.74
C THR A 225 3.86 -7.85 -29.55
N GLY A 226 4.88 -8.16 -28.73
CA GLY A 226 5.99 -7.27 -28.42
C GLY A 226 5.74 -6.33 -27.24
N THR A 227 4.62 -6.44 -26.54
CA THR A 227 4.43 -5.75 -25.25
C THR A 227 5.35 -6.36 -24.20
N ARG A 228 6.08 -5.50 -23.47
CA ARG A 228 6.91 -5.89 -22.34
C ARG A 228 6.84 -4.84 -21.23
N LEU A 229 6.96 -5.31 -20.00
CA LEU A 229 7.06 -4.50 -18.80
C LEU A 229 8.39 -4.81 -18.12
N ASP A 230 9.18 -3.80 -17.87
CA ASP A 230 10.49 -3.91 -17.25
C ASP A 230 10.45 -3.33 -15.83
N THR A 231 11.34 -3.81 -14.96
CA THR A 231 11.55 -3.26 -13.62
C THR A 231 12.25 -1.91 -13.69
N GLN A 232 11.97 -1.06 -12.69
CA GLN A 232 12.51 0.29 -12.59
C GLN A 232 14.01 0.26 -12.26
N ASP A 233 14.78 1.12 -12.93
CA ASP A 233 16.17 1.44 -12.65
C ASP A 233 16.33 2.95 -12.46
N THR A 234 17.48 3.36 -11.94
CA THR A 234 17.85 4.77 -11.83
C THR A 234 18.16 5.38 -13.21
N GLY A 235 18.02 6.70 -13.31
CA GLY A 235 18.29 7.43 -14.54
C GLY A 235 17.17 7.38 -15.57
N GLU A 236 17.53 7.61 -16.84
CA GLU A 236 16.57 7.54 -17.95
C GLU A 236 16.42 6.10 -18.43
N GLN A 237 15.17 5.65 -18.55
CA GLN A 237 14.84 4.27 -18.92
C GLN A 237 13.52 4.19 -19.67
N ILE A 238 13.43 3.25 -20.64
CA ILE A 238 12.17 2.74 -21.15
C ILE A 238 11.74 1.59 -20.23
N VAL A 239 10.70 1.82 -19.42
CA VAL A 239 10.18 0.82 -18.46
C VAL A 239 9.09 -0.08 -19.04
N ALA A 240 8.51 0.30 -20.20
CA ALA A 240 7.60 -0.56 -20.93
C ALA A 240 7.63 -0.24 -22.43
N ILE A 241 7.37 -1.26 -23.24
CA ILE A 241 6.91 -1.12 -24.62
C ILE A 241 5.49 -1.68 -24.66
N LEU A 242 4.53 -0.82 -24.98
CA LEU A 242 3.12 -1.22 -25.12
C LEU A 242 2.77 -1.28 -26.59
N LYS A 243 2.14 -2.37 -27.02
CA LYS A 243 1.82 -2.58 -28.42
C LYS A 243 0.51 -3.34 -28.58
N LYS A 244 -0.33 -2.85 -29.46
CA LYS A 244 -1.47 -3.55 -30.01
C LYS A 244 -1.16 -3.90 -31.47
N THR A 245 -1.49 -5.11 -31.88
CA THR A 245 -1.25 -5.57 -33.27
C THR A 245 -1.85 -4.61 -34.26
N GLY A 246 -1.05 -4.26 -35.26
CA GLY A 246 -1.44 -3.27 -36.28
C GLY A 246 -1.26 -1.80 -35.86
N SER A 247 -0.79 -1.53 -34.64
CA SER A 247 -0.53 -0.18 -34.15
C SER A 247 0.97 0.04 -33.88
N PRO A 248 1.46 1.30 -33.87
CA PRO A 248 2.81 1.62 -33.46
C PRO A 248 3.08 1.21 -32.00
N GLU A 249 4.34 0.96 -31.68
CA GLU A 249 4.82 0.79 -30.30
C GLU A 249 4.72 2.10 -29.53
N ILE A 250 4.34 1.98 -28.25
CA ILE A 250 4.29 3.11 -27.30
C ILE A 250 5.33 2.85 -26.23
N PRO A 251 6.51 3.51 -26.30
CA PRO A 251 7.49 3.44 -25.22
C PRO A 251 7.03 4.26 -24.03
N ILE A 252 7.13 3.68 -22.84
CA ILE A 252 6.91 4.37 -21.57
C ILE A 252 8.27 4.64 -20.94
N THR A 253 8.58 5.90 -20.71
CA THR A 253 9.88 6.33 -20.17
C THR A 253 9.74 6.86 -18.76
N THR A 254 10.76 6.61 -17.95
CA THR A 254 10.95 7.22 -16.63
C THR A 254 12.32 7.86 -16.57
N ASN A 255 12.50 8.87 -15.71
CA ASN A 255 13.79 9.51 -15.46
C ASN A 255 13.86 9.99 -14.01
N GLY A 256 14.97 9.71 -13.33
CA GLY A 256 15.24 10.15 -11.97
C GLY A 256 14.45 9.43 -10.86
N LEU A 257 13.79 8.31 -11.17
CA LEU A 257 13.20 7.44 -10.16
C LEU A 257 14.27 6.47 -9.63
N PRO A 258 14.17 6.03 -8.35
CA PRO A 258 15.05 4.98 -7.84
C PRO A 258 14.66 3.58 -8.36
N ASP A 259 15.56 2.62 -8.22
CA ASP A 259 15.35 1.19 -8.51
C ASP A 259 14.53 0.50 -7.41
N ILE A 260 13.31 0.96 -7.21
CA ILE A 260 12.46 0.65 -6.05
C ILE A 260 11.79 -0.73 -6.09
N ASP A 261 11.68 -1.36 -7.26
CA ASP A 261 11.03 -2.68 -7.39
C ASP A 261 11.71 -3.76 -6.54
N GLY A 262 13.04 -3.67 -6.42
CA GLY A 262 13.87 -4.57 -5.64
C GLY A 262 14.11 -4.13 -4.20
N ALA A 263 13.63 -2.97 -3.77
CA ALA A 263 13.92 -2.42 -2.45
C ALA A 263 13.38 -3.30 -1.30
N PRO A 264 13.95 -3.23 -0.08
CA PRO A 264 13.34 -3.83 1.10
C PRO A 264 11.95 -3.26 1.36
N GLY A 265 10.96 -4.11 1.60
CA GLY A 265 9.60 -3.64 1.84
C GLY A 265 8.55 -4.74 1.85
N GLY A 266 7.35 -4.41 2.26
CA GLY A 266 6.17 -5.24 2.07
C GLY A 266 5.88 -5.40 0.58
N LEU A 267 5.80 -6.64 0.10
CA LEU A 267 5.59 -6.96 -1.31
C LEU A 267 4.14 -6.70 -1.70
N PHE A 268 3.90 -6.32 -2.96
CA PHE A 268 2.55 -6.13 -3.46
C PHE A 268 1.68 -7.37 -3.17
N PRO A 269 0.50 -7.20 -2.52
CA PRO A 269 -0.29 -8.32 -2.07
C PRO A 269 -0.81 -9.14 -3.25
N GLU A 270 -0.84 -10.45 -3.06
CA GLU A 270 -1.48 -11.35 -4.00
C GLU A 270 -3.01 -11.22 -3.92
N ALA A 271 -3.67 -11.26 -5.07
CA ALA A 271 -5.11 -11.17 -5.15
C ALA A 271 -5.76 -12.50 -4.69
N PRO A 272 -6.44 -12.56 -3.52
CA PRO A 272 -6.86 -13.82 -2.91
C PRO A 272 -7.92 -14.57 -3.72
N ASN A 273 -8.69 -13.87 -4.55
CA ASN A 273 -9.83 -14.41 -5.30
C ASN A 273 -9.54 -14.62 -6.79
N LEU A 274 -8.27 -14.47 -7.22
CA LEU A 274 -7.89 -14.67 -8.61
C LEU A 274 -7.04 -15.93 -8.78
N PRO A 275 -7.21 -16.68 -9.87
CA PRO A 275 -6.39 -17.85 -10.16
C PRO A 275 -4.90 -17.49 -10.21
N GLY A 276 -4.07 -18.31 -9.54
CA GLY A 276 -2.63 -18.09 -9.48
C GLY A 276 -2.20 -16.95 -8.56
N ARG A 277 -3.13 -16.34 -7.83
CA ARG A 277 -2.87 -15.22 -6.90
C ARG A 277 -1.94 -14.16 -7.50
N PRO A 278 -2.35 -13.49 -8.60
CA PRO A 278 -1.49 -12.52 -9.24
C PRO A 278 -1.28 -11.29 -8.34
N ALA A 279 -0.04 -10.84 -8.25
CA ALA A 279 0.32 -9.54 -7.68
C ALA A 279 0.40 -8.47 -8.80
N ASN A 280 1.23 -7.44 -8.69
CA ASN A 280 1.23 -6.33 -9.65
C ASN A 280 1.60 -6.75 -11.10
N PHE A 281 2.79 -7.36 -11.33
CA PHE A 281 3.16 -7.89 -12.66
C PHE A 281 2.32 -9.11 -13.03
N GLY A 282 1.96 -9.95 -12.05
CA GLY A 282 1.06 -11.07 -12.27
C GLY A 282 -0.33 -10.63 -12.72
N THR A 283 -0.87 -9.53 -12.19
CA THR A 283 -2.14 -8.94 -12.65
C THR A 283 -2.02 -8.45 -14.10
N ALA A 284 -0.92 -7.80 -14.46
CA ALA A 284 -0.67 -7.41 -15.84
C ALA A 284 -0.59 -8.63 -16.78
N ALA A 285 0.12 -9.68 -16.35
CA ALA A 285 0.22 -10.94 -17.10
C ALA A 285 -1.15 -11.64 -17.26
N MET A 286 -1.96 -11.64 -16.21
CA MET A 286 -3.33 -12.17 -16.26
C MET A 286 -4.20 -11.38 -17.25
N LEU A 287 -4.19 -10.05 -17.22
CA LEU A 287 -4.94 -9.22 -18.15
C LEU A 287 -4.47 -9.41 -19.59
N ALA A 288 -3.15 -9.54 -19.80
CA ALA A 288 -2.59 -9.87 -21.10
C ALA A 288 -3.08 -11.24 -21.59
N GLY A 289 -3.03 -12.26 -20.73
CA GLY A 289 -3.47 -13.62 -21.05
C GLY A 289 -4.95 -13.70 -21.41
N LEU A 290 -5.81 -12.90 -20.78
CA LEU A 290 -7.23 -12.79 -21.13
C LEU A 290 -7.45 -12.23 -22.55
N LEU A 291 -6.57 -11.34 -23.01
CA LEU A 291 -6.64 -10.75 -24.35
C LEU A 291 -6.01 -11.64 -25.41
N GLU A 292 -4.91 -12.32 -25.06
CA GLU A 292 -4.16 -13.18 -26.00
C GLU A 292 -4.76 -14.57 -26.16
N GLY A 293 -5.55 -15.04 -25.19
CA GLY A 293 -6.00 -16.43 -25.11
C GLY A 293 -4.90 -17.41 -24.69
N GLU A 294 -3.71 -16.92 -24.35
CA GLU A 294 -2.57 -17.68 -23.87
C GLU A 294 -1.80 -16.90 -22.79
N PRO A 295 -1.11 -17.60 -21.86
CA PRO A 295 -0.40 -16.93 -20.76
C PRO A 295 0.74 -16.02 -21.30
N ALA A 296 0.89 -14.84 -20.69
CA ALA A 296 2.08 -14.03 -20.86
C ALA A 296 3.28 -14.67 -20.11
N GLU A 297 4.49 -14.46 -20.62
CA GLU A 297 5.70 -14.82 -19.90
C GLU A 297 5.86 -13.89 -18.70
N LEU A 298 5.94 -14.46 -17.49
CA LEU A 298 6.07 -13.75 -16.23
C LEU A 298 7.34 -14.22 -15.51
N THR A 299 8.30 -13.31 -15.35
CA THR A 299 9.55 -13.59 -14.60
C THR A 299 9.39 -13.23 -13.13
N TYR A 300 8.74 -12.11 -12.82
CA TYR A 300 8.49 -11.65 -11.46
C TYR A 300 7.00 -11.36 -11.28
N ASN A 301 6.39 -11.92 -10.20
CA ASN A 301 4.96 -11.75 -9.91
C ASN A 301 4.71 -10.46 -9.13
N ALA A 302 5.47 -10.23 -8.06
CA ALA A 302 5.31 -9.14 -7.12
C ALA A 302 6.62 -8.37 -6.93
N THR A 303 6.50 -7.05 -6.75
CA THR A 303 7.61 -6.18 -6.35
C THR A 303 7.32 -5.55 -4.99
N THR A 304 8.24 -4.78 -4.46
CA THR A 304 7.99 -3.95 -3.27
C THR A 304 6.81 -3.02 -3.53
N PHE A 305 5.90 -2.97 -2.57
CA PHE A 305 4.75 -2.08 -2.56
C PHE A 305 4.90 -0.96 -1.54
N VAL A 306 5.23 -1.32 -0.29
CA VAL A 306 5.54 -0.35 0.75
C VAL A 306 6.99 -0.55 1.19
N PRO A 307 7.93 0.31 0.77
CA PRO A 307 9.32 0.23 1.23
C PRO A 307 9.40 0.33 2.75
N SER A 308 10.32 -0.43 3.36
CA SER A 308 10.49 -0.47 4.82
C SER A 308 10.71 0.91 5.41
N VAL A 309 11.49 1.78 4.76
CA VAL A 309 11.71 3.17 5.21
C VAL A 309 10.44 3.99 5.25
N SER A 310 9.51 3.73 4.33
CA SER A 310 8.18 4.35 4.33
C SER A 310 7.28 3.78 5.42
N ALA A 311 7.30 2.46 5.61
CA ALA A 311 6.46 1.77 6.60
C ALA A 311 6.78 2.19 8.04
N VAL A 312 8.06 2.49 8.32
CA VAL A 312 8.51 2.96 9.64
C VAL A 312 8.78 4.46 9.71
N ALA A 313 8.34 5.23 8.71
CA ALA A 313 8.49 6.69 8.65
C ALA A 313 9.93 7.18 8.90
N ALA A 314 10.92 6.50 8.32
CA ALA A 314 12.35 6.79 8.53
C ALA A 314 12.96 7.65 7.43
N ALA A 315 12.48 7.53 6.18
CA ALA A 315 12.99 8.31 5.05
C ALA A 315 11.96 8.43 3.92
N GLU A 316 12.22 9.34 2.98
CA GLU A 316 11.49 9.44 1.73
C GLU A 316 11.90 8.31 0.77
N VAL A 317 10.94 7.79 -0.01
CA VAL A 317 11.17 6.65 -0.91
C VAL A 317 11.93 7.02 -2.19
N ASP A 318 12.21 8.28 -2.44
CA ASP A 318 13.08 8.76 -3.52
C ASP A 318 14.57 8.78 -3.15
N ASP A 319 14.89 8.64 -1.89
CA ASP A 319 16.27 8.50 -1.43
C ASP A 319 16.74 7.04 -1.62
N ARG A 320 17.44 6.79 -2.72
CA ARG A 320 17.95 5.45 -3.05
C ARG A 320 18.89 4.90 -1.98
N ASP A 321 19.74 5.76 -1.42
CA ASP A 321 20.70 5.32 -0.41
C ASP A 321 19.97 4.93 0.87
N ALA A 322 18.93 5.67 1.26
CA ALA A 322 18.07 5.29 2.38
C ALA A 322 17.30 3.99 2.12
N LEU A 323 16.78 3.78 0.90
CA LEU A 323 16.04 2.56 0.54
C LEU A 323 16.85 1.28 0.82
N TYR A 324 18.15 1.29 0.50
CA TYR A 324 19.02 0.11 0.57
C TYR A 324 20.01 0.14 1.74
N SER A 325 19.85 1.09 2.67
CA SER A 325 20.64 1.14 3.90
C SER A 325 19.91 0.47 5.06
N LYS A 326 20.70 0.07 6.06
CA LYS A 326 20.12 -0.34 7.34
C LYS A 326 19.41 0.86 7.99
N ILE A 327 18.15 0.67 8.39
CA ILE A 327 17.37 1.71 9.04
C ILE A 327 17.93 1.96 10.45
N ASP A 328 18.31 3.22 10.73
CA ASP A 328 18.64 3.65 12.07
C ASP A 328 17.33 4.01 12.82
N PRO A 329 17.10 3.46 14.02
CA PRO A 329 15.94 3.85 14.83
C PRO A 329 15.82 5.36 15.08
N ALA A 330 16.93 6.09 15.09
CA ALA A 330 16.95 7.53 15.29
C ALA A 330 16.35 8.33 14.10
N ASP A 331 16.29 7.74 12.90
CA ASP A 331 15.73 8.38 11.71
C ASP A 331 14.20 8.24 11.64
N SER A 332 13.61 7.32 12.42
CA SER A 332 12.16 7.09 12.42
C SER A 332 11.40 8.14 13.22
N GLU A 333 10.27 8.59 12.67
CA GLU A 333 9.31 9.40 13.41
C GLU A 333 8.42 8.58 14.37
N LEU A 334 8.54 7.23 14.38
CA LEU A 334 7.89 6.35 15.34
C LEU A 334 8.74 6.20 16.61
N ASP A 335 8.09 6.09 17.77
CA ASP A 335 8.81 5.91 19.02
C ASP A 335 9.43 4.51 19.14
N HIS A 336 8.74 3.50 18.57
CA HIS A 336 9.25 2.14 18.42
C HIS A 336 8.73 1.51 17.13
N PHE A 337 9.59 0.76 16.48
CA PHE A 337 9.18 -0.03 15.31
C PHE A 337 9.90 -1.39 15.25
N MET A 338 9.36 -2.27 14.43
CA MET A 338 9.97 -3.53 14.04
C MET A 338 9.84 -3.72 12.54
N CYS A 339 10.93 -4.13 11.90
CA CYS A 339 10.92 -4.64 10.54
C CYS A 339 10.93 -6.16 10.57
N ALA A 340 10.27 -6.81 9.62
CA ALA A 340 10.30 -8.25 9.47
C ALA A 340 11.72 -8.76 9.20
N SER A 341 11.99 -10.02 9.55
CA SER A 341 13.27 -10.68 9.27
C SER A 341 13.48 -10.94 7.77
N GLU A 342 12.40 -11.03 6.99
CA GLU A 342 12.38 -11.22 5.54
C GLU A 342 11.37 -10.28 4.89
N ASN A 343 11.51 -10.02 3.58
CA ASN A 343 10.52 -9.26 2.82
C ASN A 343 9.31 -10.15 2.54
N GLN A 344 8.17 -9.81 3.13
CA GLN A 344 6.93 -10.58 3.09
C GLN A 344 5.81 -9.83 2.36
N GLY A 345 4.68 -10.48 2.13
CA GLY A 345 3.50 -9.83 1.58
C GLY A 345 3.04 -8.66 2.45
N HIS A 346 2.70 -7.55 1.81
CA HIS A 346 2.16 -6.35 2.46
C HIS A 346 0.97 -6.69 3.36
N THR A 347 1.01 -6.23 4.60
CA THR A 347 0.02 -6.47 5.67
C THR A 347 -0.18 -7.92 6.11
N VAL A 348 0.69 -8.84 5.72
CA VAL A 348 0.66 -10.22 6.25
C VAL A 348 1.00 -10.18 7.74
N MET A 349 0.11 -10.73 8.57
CA MET A 349 0.30 -10.86 10.02
C MET A 349 1.19 -12.08 10.30
N THR A 350 2.47 -11.83 10.57
CA THR A 350 3.42 -12.88 10.93
C THR A 350 3.53 -13.07 12.43
N GLU A 351 4.05 -14.20 12.88
CA GLU A 351 4.23 -14.48 14.30
C GLU A 351 5.18 -13.46 14.95
N GLU A 352 6.30 -13.11 14.29
CA GLU A 352 7.28 -12.17 14.84
C GLU A 352 6.69 -10.76 15.03
N LEU A 353 5.99 -10.23 14.01
CA LEU A 353 5.41 -8.89 14.07
C LEU A 353 4.23 -8.83 15.04
N GLY A 354 3.35 -9.85 15.00
CA GLY A 354 2.21 -9.94 15.89
C GLY A 354 2.60 -10.03 17.37
N ARG A 355 3.58 -10.87 17.71
CA ARG A 355 4.12 -10.97 19.08
C ARG A 355 4.70 -9.64 19.54
N TRP A 356 5.56 -9.02 18.72
CA TRP A 356 6.18 -7.75 19.07
C TRP A 356 5.12 -6.67 19.36
N ILE A 357 4.05 -6.60 18.55
CA ILE A 357 2.97 -5.64 18.80
C ILE A 357 2.31 -5.89 20.15
N VAL A 358 1.90 -7.15 20.43
CA VAL A 358 1.24 -7.51 21.68
C VAL A 358 2.14 -7.18 22.87
N ASP A 359 3.43 -7.54 22.81
CA ASP A 359 4.41 -7.26 23.87
C ASP A 359 4.57 -5.75 24.12
N LYS A 360 4.65 -4.96 23.04
CA LYS A 360 4.77 -3.49 23.13
C LYS A 360 3.50 -2.82 23.66
N LEU A 361 2.33 -3.36 23.36
CA LEU A 361 1.06 -2.84 23.88
C LEU A 361 0.87 -3.12 25.37
N GLN A 362 1.46 -4.19 25.91
CA GLN A 362 1.43 -4.53 27.33
C GLN A 362 2.50 -3.81 28.15
N THR A 363 3.51 -3.24 27.48
CA THR A 363 4.59 -2.49 28.13
C THR A 363 4.26 -0.99 28.11
N PRO A 364 4.31 -0.29 29.26
CA PRO A 364 4.02 1.15 29.35
C PRO A 364 4.94 2.01 28.50
#